data_6b5ea9e1d8d30d0dcc96f241db59a01f
#
_entry.id   6b5ea9e1d8d30d0dcc96f241db59a01f
#
_cell.length_a   1.000
_cell.length_b   1.000
_cell.length_c   1.000
_cell.angle_alpha   90.00
_cell.angle_beta   90.00
_cell.angle_gamma   90.00
#
_symmetry.space_group_name_H-M   'P 1'
#
loop_
_entity.id
_entity.type
_entity.pdbx_description
1 polymer ?
#
loop_
_entity_poly.entity_id
_entity_poly.type
_entity_poly.pdbx_seq_one_letter_code
_entity_poly.pdbx_strand_id
1 'polypeptide(L)'
;MATGKPIKTQSQQPLKLYVKQQFTDRLQTIEMLGATMFGKTAADKLHNEIRRRILMLPNLPKANPKFRFVKSTPEKEYRAILYEKFYVVYSVTKTRVTVLTIVHQSLSPKKLKKIK
;
A
#
# COMPACT_ATOMS: atom_id res chain seq x y z
N MET A 1 7.62 26.42 -26.71
CA MET A 1 7.63 26.08 -26.21
C MET A 1 7.23 25.54 -25.85
N ALA A 2 7.05 25.40 -25.51
CA ALA A 2 6.75 24.98 -25.01
C ALA A 2 6.72 24.74 -24.36
N THR A 3 6.95 24.74 -24.38
CA THR A 3 7.01 24.45 -23.75
C THR A 3 6.77 24.09 -22.92
N GLY A 4 6.66 24.12 -22.76
CA GLY A 4 6.71 23.80 -21.91
C GLY A 4 6.50 23.33 -20.89
N LYS A 5 6.47 23.37 -20.39
CA LYS A 5 6.30 22.88 -19.50
C LYS A 5 5.79 21.59 -19.42
N PRO A 6 5.42 20.97 -20.15
CA PRO A 6 4.95 19.61 -20.12
C PRO A 6 6.05 18.63 -19.76
N ILE A 7 7.21 19.09 -19.79
CA ILE A 7 8.37 18.33 -19.38
C ILE A 7 8.16 17.72 -18.00
N LYS A 8 7.56 18.47 -17.10
CA LYS A 8 7.27 17.97 -15.78
C LYS A 8 6.30 16.81 -15.81
N THR A 9 5.35 16.87 -16.71
CA THR A 9 4.40 15.80 -16.85
C THR A 9 5.10 14.50 -17.22
N GLN A 10 6.10 14.59 -18.06
CA GLN A 10 6.86 13.43 -18.46
C GLN A 10 7.62 12.80 -17.31
N SER A 11 8.17 13.64 -16.43
CA SER A 11 8.93 13.13 -15.29
C SER A 11 8.03 12.50 -14.25
N GLN A 12 6.72 12.60 -14.42
CA GLN A 12 5.76 12.10 -13.46
C GLN A 12 5.01 10.90 -14.00
N GLN A 13 5.67 10.12 -14.82
CA GLN A 13 5.06 8.88 -15.28
C GLN A 13 4.81 7.97 -14.09
N PRO A 14 3.69 7.23 -14.13
CA PRO A 14 3.37 6.30 -13.03
C PRO A 14 4.46 5.27 -12.85
N LEU A 15 4.70 4.92 -11.61
CA LEU A 15 5.59 3.82 -11.28
C LEU A 15 4.88 2.51 -11.61
N LYS A 16 5.67 1.45 -11.77
CA LYS A 16 5.09 0.11 -11.93
C LYS A 16 4.55 -0.37 -10.59
N LEU A 17 3.43 -1.05 -10.63
CA LEU A 17 2.78 -1.58 -9.43
C LEU A 17 2.96 -3.08 -9.39
N TYR A 18 3.49 -3.56 -8.28
CA TYR A 18 3.62 -5.00 -8.00
C TYR A 18 2.92 -5.29 -6.68
N VAL A 19 2.27 -6.45 -6.61
CA VAL A 19 1.56 -6.86 -5.41
C VAL A 19 2.06 -8.25 -5.04
N LYS A 20 2.58 -8.38 -3.82
CA LYS A 20 3.07 -9.69 -3.37
C LYS A 20 1.92 -10.59 -3.02
N GLN A 21 2.13 -11.89 -3.23
CA GLN A 21 1.12 -12.91 -2.94
C GLN A 21 0.70 -12.89 -1.48
N GLN A 22 1.64 -12.62 -0.58
CA GLN A 22 1.34 -12.53 0.85
C GLN A 22 0.26 -11.49 1.14
N PHE A 23 0.31 -10.35 0.46
CA PHE A 23 -0.72 -9.34 0.62
C PHE A 23 -2.08 -9.86 0.19
N THR A 24 -2.12 -10.47 -1.01
CA THR A 24 -3.36 -11.00 -1.57
C THR A 24 -3.97 -12.06 -0.65
N ASP A 25 -3.14 -12.97 -0.17
CA ASP A 25 -3.61 -14.05 0.72
C ASP A 25 -4.15 -13.50 2.03
N ARG A 26 -3.44 -12.55 2.63
CA ARG A 26 -3.87 -11.97 3.90
C ARG A 26 -5.14 -11.14 3.75
N LEU A 27 -5.24 -10.37 2.68
CA LEU A 27 -6.45 -9.58 2.43
C LEU A 27 -7.65 -10.50 2.26
N GLN A 28 -7.48 -11.59 1.54
CA GLN A 28 -8.54 -12.56 1.33
C GLN A 28 -9.03 -13.14 2.66
N THR A 29 -8.09 -13.50 3.55
CA THR A 29 -8.44 -13.99 4.88
C THR A 29 -9.21 -12.96 5.69
N ILE A 30 -8.75 -11.70 5.66
CA ILE A 30 -9.41 -10.61 6.37
C ILE A 30 -10.84 -10.42 5.84
N GLU A 31 -11.01 -10.47 4.52
CA GLU A 31 -12.33 -10.32 3.89
C GLU A 31 -13.26 -11.45 4.28
N MET A 32 -12.76 -12.68 4.31
CA MET A 32 -13.59 -13.82 4.70
C MET A 32 -14.04 -13.71 6.15
N LEU A 33 -13.15 -13.32 7.04
CA LEU A 33 -13.50 -13.12 8.44
C LEU A 33 -14.47 -11.96 8.59
N GLY A 34 -14.25 -10.88 7.84
CA GLY A 34 -15.14 -9.72 7.86
C GLY A 34 -16.53 -10.08 7.37
N ALA A 35 -16.63 -10.87 6.32
CA ALA A 35 -17.92 -11.30 5.78
C ALA A 35 -18.67 -12.14 6.79
N THR A 36 -17.97 -13.02 7.52
CA THR A 36 -18.57 -13.86 8.54
C THR A 36 -19.07 -13.04 9.72
N MET A 37 -18.31 -12.04 10.15
CA MET A 37 -18.63 -11.27 11.36
C MET A 37 -19.54 -10.07 11.10
N PHE A 38 -19.39 -9.43 9.95
CA PHE A 38 -20.05 -8.16 9.66
C PHE A 38 -20.86 -8.15 8.37
N GLY A 39 -20.85 -9.26 7.63
CA GLY A 39 -21.62 -9.40 6.41
C GLY A 39 -20.81 -9.08 5.15
N LYS A 40 -21.34 -9.55 4.02
CA LYS A 40 -20.68 -9.41 2.72
C LYS A 40 -20.49 -7.96 2.31
N THR A 41 -21.47 -7.11 2.61
CA THR A 41 -21.41 -5.69 2.23
C THR A 41 -20.19 -5.01 2.87
N ALA A 42 -19.94 -5.30 4.16
CA ALA A 42 -18.79 -4.74 4.87
C ALA A 42 -17.47 -5.24 4.27
N ALA A 43 -17.41 -6.52 3.93
CA ALA A 43 -16.21 -7.10 3.31
C ALA A 43 -15.96 -6.51 1.93
N ASP A 44 -17.01 -6.32 1.14
CA ASP A 44 -16.88 -5.71 -0.19
C ASP A 44 -16.42 -4.26 -0.10
N LYS A 45 -16.90 -3.52 0.88
CA LYS A 45 -16.49 -2.14 1.10
C LYS A 45 -15.00 -2.06 1.44
N LEU A 46 -14.55 -2.93 2.32
CA LEU A 46 -13.14 -3.01 2.69
C LEU A 46 -12.28 -3.31 1.46
N HIS A 47 -12.66 -4.34 0.71
CA HIS A 47 -11.94 -4.74 -0.49
C HIS A 47 -11.84 -3.60 -1.50
N ASN A 48 -12.97 -2.96 -1.81
CA ASN A 48 -13.02 -1.92 -2.83
C ASN A 48 -12.22 -0.69 -2.41
N GLU A 49 -12.29 -0.31 -1.16
CA GLU A 49 -11.58 0.88 -0.69
C GLU A 49 -10.07 0.65 -0.66
N ILE A 50 -9.63 -0.50 -0.18
CA ILE A 50 -8.19 -0.83 -0.17
C ILE A 50 -7.67 -0.89 -1.60
N ARG A 51 -8.41 -1.54 -2.50
CA ARG A 51 -8.02 -1.62 -3.90
C ARG A 51 -7.90 -0.24 -4.52
N ARG A 52 -8.88 0.64 -4.27
CA ARG A 52 -8.86 1.99 -4.81
C ARG A 52 -7.60 2.74 -4.38
N ARG A 53 -7.23 2.62 -3.11
CA ARG A 53 -6.05 3.31 -2.59
C ARG A 53 -4.76 2.75 -3.16
N ILE A 54 -4.69 1.43 -3.33
CA ILE A 54 -3.51 0.80 -3.94
C ILE A 54 -3.34 1.26 -5.37
N LEU A 55 -4.42 1.37 -6.13
CA LEU A 55 -4.35 1.78 -7.52
C LEU A 55 -3.92 3.23 -7.71
N MET A 56 -3.97 4.04 -6.66
CA MET A 56 -3.46 5.41 -6.69
C MET A 56 -1.95 5.48 -6.48
N LEU A 57 -1.33 4.44 -5.94
CA LEU A 57 0.08 4.48 -5.56
C LEU A 57 1.04 4.73 -6.74
N PRO A 58 0.81 4.18 -7.93
CA PRO A 58 1.71 4.46 -9.04
C PRO A 58 1.87 5.94 -9.36
N ASN A 59 0.82 6.73 -9.18
CA ASN A 59 0.87 8.17 -9.42
C ASN A 59 1.21 8.98 -8.18
N LEU A 60 0.91 8.45 -7.00
CA LEU A 60 1.08 9.16 -5.73
C LEU A 60 1.77 8.24 -4.71
N PRO A 61 2.98 7.77 -5.03
CA PRO A 61 3.62 6.75 -4.17
C PRO A 61 3.98 7.27 -2.79
N LYS A 62 4.16 8.58 -2.64
CA LYS A 62 4.59 9.16 -1.38
C LYS A 62 3.46 9.90 -0.66
N ALA A 63 2.21 9.68 -1.07
CA ALA A 63 1.07 10.34 -0.43
C ALA A 63 0.80 9.82 0.98
N ASN A 64 1.28 8.63 1.31
CA ASN A 64 1.10 8.05 2.64
C ASN A 64 2.39 8.15 3.44
N PRO A 65 2.31 8.21 4.77
CA PRO A 65 3.49 8.40 5.60
C PRO A 65 4.44 7.20 5.56
N LYS A 66 5.69 7.46 5.92
CA LYS A 66 6.66 6.39 6.04
C LYS A 66 6.23 5.43 7.15
N PHE A 67 6.48 4.14 6.92
CA PHE A 67 6.17 3.12 7.90
C PHE A 67 7.33 3.05 8.89
N ARG A 68 7.10 3.56 10.09
CA ARG A 68 8.17 3.76 11.07
C ARG A 68 8.80 2.47 11.61
N PHE A 69 8.14 1.33 11.40
CA PHE A 69 8.62 0.06 11.96
C PHE A 69 9.64 -0.62 11.07
N VAL A 70 9.84 -0.16 9.83
CA VAL A 70 10.84 -0.69 8.93
C VAL A 70 11.68 0.47 8.43
N LYS A 71 12.99 0.35 8.55
CA LYS A 71 13.89 1.43 8.19
C LYS A 71 13.92 1.63 6.68
N SER A 72 13.70 2.87 6.25
CA SER A 72 13.82 3.25 4.84
C SER A 72 15.26 3.67 4.53
N THR A 73 15.64 3.50 3.27
CA THR A 73 16.91 4.01 2.75
C THR A 73 16.59 5.00 1.63
N PRO A 74 17.58 5.77 1.15
CA PRO A 74 17.31 6.67 0.02
C PRO A 74 16.82 5.94 -1.22
N GLU A 75 17.24 4.68 -1.42
CA GLU A 75 16.86 3.90 -2.59
C GLU A 75 15.51 3.20 -2.43
N LYS A 76 15.09 2.94 -1.19
CA LYS A 76 13.87 2.17 -0.96
C LYS A 76 13.19 2.65 0.30
N GLU A 77 12.03 3.26 0.13
CA GLU A 77 11.22 3.74 1.24
C GLU A 77 10.11 2.76 1.54
N TYR A 78 9.82 2.59 2.81
CA TYR A 78 8.67 1.81 3.26
C TYR A 78 7.61 2.76 3.78
N ARG A 79 6.42 2.63 3.25
CA ARG A 79 5.28 3.48 3.59
C ARG A 79 4.08 2.59 3.87
N ALA A 80 3.07 3.17 4.49
CA ALA A 80 1.87 2.41 4.80
C ALA A 80 0.62 3.26 4.62
N ILE A 81 -0.40 2.63 4.04
CA ILE A 81 -1.75 3.16 4.04
C ILE A 81 -2.40 2.67 5.32
N LEU A 82 -2.90 3.58 6.15
CA LEU A 82 -3.71 3.18 7.30
C LEU A 82 -5.16 3.27 6.90
N TYR A 83 -5.85 2.14 6.85
CA TYR A 83 -7.27 2.11 6.58
C TYR A 83 -7.95 1.30 7.68
N GLU A 84 -8.88 1.93 8.36
CA GLU A 84 -9.53 1.36 9.54
C GLU A 84 -8.45 0.95 10.54
N LYS A 85 -8.35 -0.34 10.85
CA LYS A 85 -7.37 -0.84 11.81
C LYS A 85 -6.21 -1.58 11.15
N PHE A 86 -6.04 -1.39 9.83
CA PHE A 86 -5.03 -2.13 9.07
C PHE A 86 -4.00 -1.21 8.46
N TYR A 87 -2.76 -1.69 8.45
CA TYR A 87 -1.70 -1.09 7.64
C TYR A 87 -1.56 -1.90 6.35
N VAL A 88 -1.62 -1.22 5.22
CA VAL A 88 -1.20 -1.80 3.94
C VAL A 88 0.21 -1.29 3.71
N VAL A 89 1.19 -2.17 3.89
CA VAL A 89 2.60 -1.79 3.84
C VAL A 89 3.14 -1.98 2.43
N TYR A 90 3.82 -0.96 1.92
CA TYR A 90 4.38 -1.02 0.58
C TYR A 90 5.76 -0.37 0.57
N SER A 91 6.55 -0.71 -0.44
CA SER A 91 7.85 -0.10 -0.66
C SER A 91 7.83 0.70 -1.95
N VAL A 92 8.66 1.74 -1.99
CA VAL A 92 8.79 2.63 -3.14
C VAL A 92 10.25 2.72 -3.53
N THR A 93 10.54 2.45 -4.80
CA THR A 93 11.85 2.70 -5.40
C THR A 93 11.64 3.69 -6.53
N LYS A 94 12.70 4.01 -7.26
CA LYS A 94 12.60 4.95 -8.39
C LYS A 94 11.65 4.48 -9.47
N THR A 95 11.49 3.15 -9.62
CA THR A 95 10.77 2.59 -10.77
C THR A 95 9.50 1.86 -10.40
N ARG A 96 9.31 1.51 -9.13
CA ARG A 96 8.18 0.66 -8.77
C ARG A 96 7.65 0.91 -7.38
N VAL A 97 6.39 0.55 -7.20
CA VAL A 97 5.75 0.41 -5.90
C VAL A 97 5.43 -1.07 -5.74
N THR A 98 5.80 -1.63 -4.59
CA THR A 98 5.50 -3.03 -4.29
C THR A 98 4.66 -3.10 -3.03
N VAL A 99 3.43 -3.61 -3.15
CA VAL A 99 2.58 -3.83 -1.98
C VAL A 99 3.01 -5.13 -1.33
N LEU A 100 3.47 -5.03 -0.08
CA LEU A 100 4.13 -6.14 0.61
C LEU A 100 3.16 -7.00 1.40
N THR A 101 2.34 -6.37 2.23
CA THR A 101 1.46 -7.10 3.13
C THR A 101 0.40 -6.19 3.70
N ILE A 102 -0.58 -6.79 4.36
CA ILE A 102 -1.58 -6.07 5.15
C ILE A 102 -1.59 -6.70 6.55
N VAL A 103 -1.53 -5.85 7.57
CA VAL A 103 -1.48 -6.32 8.96
C VAL A 103 -2.35 -5.44 9.84
N HIS A 104 -2.86 -6.02 10.93
CA HIS A 104 -3.63 -5.26 11.91
C HIS A 104 -2.69 -4.35 12.68
N GLN A 105 -3.16 -3.13 13.01
CA GLN A 105 -2.34 -2.15 13.72
C GLN A 105 -1.96 -2.57 15.13
N SER A 106 -2.67 -3.54 15.70
CA SER A 106 -2.35 -4.06 17.04
C SER A 106 -1.19 -5.06 17.04
N LEU A 107 -0.67 -5.42 15.87
CA LEU A 107 0.47 -6.32 15.80
C LEU A 107 1.65 -5.67 16.52
N SER A 108 2.44 -6.48 17.26
CA SER A 108 3.52 -5.94 18.06
C SER A 108 4.58 -5.27 17.19
N PRO A 109 5.23 -4.20 17.67
CA PRO A 109 6.30 -3.55 16.91
C PRO A 109 7.40 -4.52 16.48
N LYS A 110 7.69 -5.51 17.28
CA LYS A 110 8.69 -6.52 16.97
C LYS A 110 8.32 -7.30 15.72
N LYS A 111 7.05 -7.67 15.57
CA LYS A 111 6.58 -8.37 14.37
C LYS A 111 6.49 -7.43 13.19
N LEU A 112 6.11 -6.18 13.42
CA LEU A 112 6.02 -5.19 12.34
C LEU A 112 7.39 -4.91 11.72
N LYS A 113 8.45 -4.95 12.51
CA LYS A 113 9.81 -4.72 12.01
C LYS A 113 10.29 -5.81 11.04
N LYS A 114 9.66 -6.96 11.04
CA LYS A 114 10.04 -8.07 10.15
C LYS A 114 9.41 -7.98 8.78
N ILE A 115 8.57 -7.00 8.54
CA ILE A 115 7.93 -6.79 7.24
C ILE A 115 8.94 -6.15 6.30
N LYS A 116 9.26 -6.83 5.20
CA LYS A 116 10.18 -6.27 4.19
C LYS A 116 9.87 -6.78 2.81
#